data_d879708c5b3f010e7658e54b4b680ad5
#
_entry.id   d879708c5b3f010e7658e54b4b680ad5
#
_cell.length_a   1.000
_cell.length_b   1.000
_cell.length_c   1.000
_cell.angle_alpha   90.00
_cell.angle_beta   90.00
_cell.angle_gamma   90.00
#
_symmetry.space_group_name_H-M   'P 1'
#
loop_
_entity.id
_entity.type
_entity.pdbx_description
1 polymer ?
#
loop_
_entity_poly.entity_id
_entity_poly.type
_entity_poly.pdbx_seq_one_letter_code
_entity_poly.pdbx_strand_id
1 'polypeptide(L)'
;MVRLSAFADEVSVVFDEQLKYLNEAGIKWMEIRFVDGKNITALSDEEVMEVKAKLRKASIGVSAIASPIGKYAIDAPFEDHMNLFRRTIRTAQMLDAGMIRIFSFYGSDDTDIENCQEEVIRRLQAFSEEVKGTGICLVHENE
;
A
#
# COMPACT_ATOMS: atom_id res chain seq x y z
N MET A 1 -17.63 -15.77 5.60
CA MET A 1 -16.72 -16.48 4.65
C MET A 1 -15.36 -15.84 4.78
N VAL A 2 -14.29 -16.60 5.04
CA VAL A 2 -12.91 -16.11 5.11
C VAL A 2 -12.37 -16.00 3.68
N ARG A 3 -11.69 -14.88 3.35
CA ARG A 3 -10.96 -14.71 2.09
C ARG A 3 -9.46 -14.77 2.38
N LEU A 4 -8.73 -15.54 1.57
CA LEU A 4 -7.27 -15.57 1.63
C LEU A 4 -6.70 -14.53 0.68
N SER A 5 -5.71 -13.81 1.15
CA SER A 5 -4.89 -12.88 0.36
C SER A 5 -3.42 -13.15 0.63
N ALA A 6 -2.53 -12.83 -0.30
CA ALA A 6 -1.11 -13.06 -0.14
C ALA A 6 -0.26 -11.95 -0.76
N PHE A 7 0.97 -11.80 -0.25
CA PHE A 7 2.07 -11.05 -0.86
C PHE A 7 2.75 -11.94 -1.89
N ALA A 8 2.37 -11.83 -3.15
CA ALA A 8 2.88 -12.71 -4.18
C ALA A 8 4.29 -12.35 -4.67
N ASP A 9 4.78 -11.15 -4.36
CA ASP A 9 6.16 -10.73 -4.61
C ASP A 9 7.20 -11.48 -3.73
N GLU A 10 6.77 -12.17 -2.69
CA GLU A 10 7.60 -13.12 -1.93
C GLU A 10 7.94 -14.38 -2.73
N VAL A 11 7.15 -14.70 -3.77
CA VAL A 11 7.36 -15.89 -4.60
C VAL A 11 8.13 -15.55 -5.86
N SER A 12 7.87 -14.41 -6.50
CA SER A 12 8.57 -13.96 -7.70
C SER A 12 8.55 -12.44 -7.84
N VAL A 13 9.66 -11.90 -8.36
CA VAL A 13 9.74 -10.49 -8.78
C VAL A 13 8.87 -10.22 -10.00
N VAL A 14 8.72 -11.20 -10.90
CA VAL A 14 7.97 -11.08 -12.16
C VAL A 14 6.47 -11.13 -11.91
N PHE A 15 5.75 -10.07 -12.27
CA PHE A 15 4.33 -9.93 -11.94
C PHE A 15 3.44 -11.02 -12.55
N ASP A 16 3.71 -11.41 -13.80
CA ASP A 16 2.94 -12.48 -14.44
C ASP A 16 3.11 -13.84 -13.74
N GLU A 17 4.29 -14.10 -13.16
CA GLU A 17 4.54 -15.28 -12.33
C GLU A 17 3.80 -15.19 -10.98
N GLN A 18 3.77 -14.01 -10.35
CA GLN A 18 2.98 -13.78 -9.14
C GLN A 18 1.52 -14.19 -9.36
N LEU A 19 0.91 -13.72 -10.46
CA LEU A 19 -0.47 -14.04 -10.81
C LEU A 19 -0.68 -15.53 -11.10
N LYS A 20 0.29 -16.17 -11.76
CA LYS A 20 0.29 -17.60 -12.02
C LYS A 20 0.28 -18.41 -10.72
N TYR A 21 1.20 -18.12 -9.80
CA TYR A 21 1.31 -18.83 -8.52
C TYR A 21 0.07 -18.63 -7.64
N LEU A 22 -0.51 -17.43 -7.59
CA LEU A 22 -1.77 -17.20 -6.89
C LEU A 22 -2.90 -18.08 -7.44
N ASN A 23 -3.01 -18.19 -8.76
CA ASN A 23 -4.02 -19.03 -9.40
C ASN A 23 -3.78 -20.53 -9.14
N GLU A 24 -2.54 -21.00 -9.19
CA GLU A 24 -2.17 -22.39 -8.87
C GLU A 24 -2.50 -22.73 -7.40
N ALA A 25 -2.32 -21.78 -6.49
CA ALA A 25 -2.68 -21.91 -5.08
C ALA A 25 -4.19 -21.72 -4.80
N GLY A 26 -5.00 -21.36 -5.81
CA GLY A 26 -6.43 -21.07 -5.63
C GLY A 26 -6.73 -19.77 -4.89
N ILE A 27 -5.73 -18.89 -4.71
CA ILE A 27 -5.86 -17.59 -4.04
C ILE A 27 -6.36 -16.55 -5.05
N LYS A 28 -7.45 -15.87 -4.73
CA LYS A 28 -8.12 -14.91 -5.63
C LYS A 28 -7.94 -13.45 -5.23
N TRP A 29 -7.19 -13.18 -4.19
CA TRP A 29 -6.90 -11.84 -3.69
C TRP A 29 -5.41 -11.70 -3.41
N MET A 30 -4.87 -10.54 -3.75
CA MET A 30 -3.49 -10.20 -3.38
C MET A 30 -3.44 -8.91 -2.58
N GLU A 31 -2.50 -8.82 -1.68
CA GLU A 31 -2.03 -7.59 -1.12
C GLU A 31 -0.84 -7.14 -1.95
N ILE A 32 -1.05 -6.13 -2.80
CA ILE A 32 -0.07 -5.76 -3.83
C ILE A 32 0.98 -4.81 -3.27
N ARG A 33 2.27 -5.20 -3.38
CA ARG A 33 3.42 -4.45 -2.88
C ARG A 33 4.40 -4.10 -4.00
N PHE A 34 4.87 -5.09 -4.74
CA PHE A 34 5.80 -4.92 -5.86
C PHE A 34 5.26 -5.56 -7.14
N VAL A 35 5.52 -4.87 -8.25
CA VAL A 35 5.21 -5.29 -9.62
C VAL A 35 6.49 -5.17 -10.44
N ASP A 36 7.00 -6.27 -10.96
CA ASP A 36 8.23 -6.32 -11.76
C ASP A 36 9.40 -5.58 -11.07
N GLY A 37 9.53 -5.75 -9.72
CA GLY A 37 10.56 -5.14 -8.89
C GLY A 37 10.32 -3.67 -8.51
N LYS A 38 9.23 -3.05 -8.96
CA LYS A 38 8.84 -1.67 -8.66
C LYS A 38 7.77 -1.64 -7.57
N ASN A 39 7.92 -0.78 -6.56
CA ASN A 39 6.86 -0.61 -5.58
C ASN A 39 5.60 -0.06 -6.24
N ILE A 40 4.43 -0.60 -5.88
CA ILE A 40 3.13 -0.21 -6.44
C ILE A 40 2.86 1.30 -6.37
N THR A 41 3.36 1.98 -5.34
CA THR A 41 3.20 3.43 -5.16
C THR A 41 4.11 4.26 -6.07
N ALA A 42 5.09 3.63 -6.73
CA ALA A 42 6.02 4.28 -7.66
C ALA A 42 5.61 4.11 -9.14
N LEU A 43 4.56 3.36 -9.43
CA LEU A 43 4.06 3.17 -10.79
C LEU A 43 3.39 4.43 -11.32
N SER A 44 3.50 4.67 -12.64
CA SER A 44 2.68 5.69 -13.32
C SER A 44 1.22 5.22 -13.44
N ASP A 45 0.31 6.15 -13.80
CA ASP A 45 -1.09 5.80 -14.03
C ASP A 45 -1.24 4.77 -15.16
N GLU A 46 -0.43 4.88 -16.22
CA GLU A 46 -0.40 3.94 -17.34
C GLU A 46 0.03 2.54 -16.89
N GLU A 47 1.12 2.46 -16.10
CA GLU A 47 1.61 1.20 -15.51
C GLU A 47 0.54 0.58 -14.58
N VAL A 48 -0.16 1.38 -13.78
CA VAL A 48 -1.25 0.89 -12.92
C VAL A 48 -2.40 0.33 -13.76
N MET A 49 -2.74 0.95 -14.89
CA MET A 49 -3.79 0.44 -15.79
C MET A 49 -3.37 -0.87 -16.47
N GLU A 50 -2.10 -1.06 -16.81
CA GLU A 50 -1.57 -2.34 -17.30
C GLU A 50 -1.67 -3.44 -16.24
N VAL A 51 -1.29 -3.11 -14.99
CA VAL A 51 -1.45 -4.00 -13.83
C VAL A 51 -2.92 -4.40 -13.65
N LYS A 52 -3.85 -3.44 -13.73
CA LYS A 52 -5.29 -3.72 -13.64
C LYS A 52 -5.76 -4.68 -14.74
N ALA A 53 -5.29 -4.49 -15.97
CA ALA A 53 -5.64 -5.38 -17.08
C ALA A 53 -5.15 -6.82 -16.85
N LYS A 54 -3.92 -6.99 -16.37
CA LYS A 54 -3.34 -8.30 -16.01
C LYS A 54 -4.11 -8.97 -14.87
N LEU A 55 -4.43 -8.24 -13.81
CA LEU A 55 -5.24 -8.71 -12.67
C LEU A 55 -6.62 -9.22 -13.12
N ARG A 56 -7.31 -8.44 -13.95
CA ARG A 56 -8.61 -8.84 -14.52
C ARG A 56 -8.51 -10.11 -15.36
N LYS A 57 -7.50 -10.21 -16.23
CA LYS A 57 -7.25 -11.41 -17.03
C LYS A 57 -7.00 -12.64 -16.18
N ALA A 58 -6.29 -12.48 -15.06
CA ALA A 58 -6.00 -13.56 -14.11
C ALA A 58 -7.19 -13.85 -13.15
N SER A 59 -8.24 -13.03 -13.14
CA SER A 59 -9.36 -13.09 -12.18
C SER A 59 -8.88 -12.99 -10.72
N ILE A 60 -7.91 -12.11 -10.46
CA ILE A 60 -7.36 -11.80 -9.14
C ILE A 60 -7.75 -10.38 -8.77
N GLY A 61 -8.30 -10.20 -7.56
CA GLY A 61 -8.61 -8.90 -6.98
C GLY A 61 -7.49 -8.39 -6.08
N VAL A 62 -7.49 -7.08 -5.83
CA VAL A 62 -6.57 -6.45 -4.86
C VAL A 62 -7.31 -6.26 -3.54
N SER A 63 -6.82 -6.89 -2.47
CA SER A 63 -7.37 -6.74 -1.12
C SER A 63 -6.90 -5.45 -0.47
N ALA A 64 -5.61 -5.14 -0.60
CA ALA A 64 -5.00 -3.94 -0.06
C ALA A 64 -3.80 -3.49 -0.91
N ILE A 65 -3.51 -2.21 -0.86
CA ILE A 65 -2.23 -1.65 -1.30
C ILE A 65 -1.26 -1.77 -0.13
N ALA A 66 -0.23 -2.59 -0.27
CA ALA A 66 0.84 -2.73 0.71
C ALA A 66 1.85 -1.59 0.56
N SER A 67 1.46 -0.42 1.01
CA SER A 67 2.22 0.82 0.81
C SER A 67 3.37 0.98 1.82
N PRO A 68 4.41 1.79 1.51
CA PRO A 68 5.42 2.21 2.48
C PRO A 68 4.99 3.45 3.29
N ILE A 69 3.72 3.87 3.21
CA ILE A 69 3.22 5.05 3.93
C ILE A 69 3.38 4.85 5.43
N GLY A 70 4.05 5.79 6.08
CA GLY A 70 4.44 5.71 7.49
C GLY A 70 5.80 5.06 7.73
N LYS A 71 6.43 4.40 6.74
CA LYS A 71 7.86 4.05 6.76
C LYS A 71 8.70 5.28 6.38
N TYR A 72 8.70 6.27 7.24
CA TYR A 72 9.26 7.60 7.00
C TYR A 72 9.74 8.22 8.31
N ALA A 73 10.87 8.90 8.29
CA ALA A 73 11.39 9.52 9.50
C ALA A 73 10.45 10.62 10.01
N ILE A 74 10.21 10.64 11.32
CA ILE A 74 9.25 11.58 11.94
C ILE A 74 9.70 13.04 11.83
N ASP A 75 10.99 13.28 11.73
CA ASP A 75 11.63 14.60 11.58
C ASP A 75 11.74 15.05 10.11
N ALA A 76 11.45 14.17 9.15
CA ALA A 76 11.48 14.53 7.73
C ALA A 76 10.22 15.33 7.31
N PRO A 77 10.31 16.15 6.22
CA PRO A 77 9.22 16.97 5.73
C PRO A 77 7.96 16.16 5.44
N PHE A 78 6.86 16.45 6.12
CA PHE A 78 5.64 15.66 6.03
C PHE A 78 4.89 15.83 4.70
N GLU A 79 4.98 16.99 4.06
CA GLU A 79 4.20 17.27 2.83
C GLU A 79 4.61 16.36 1.66
N ASP A 80 5.89 16.03 1.51
CA ASP A 80 6.35 15.10 0.47
C ASP A 80 5.73 13.70 0.68
N HIS A 81 5.62 13.29 1.94
CA HIS A 81 5.00 12.03 2.31
C HIS A 81 3.49 12.05 2.07
N MET A 82 2.82 13.17 2.34
CA MET A 82 1.41 13.38 2.01
C MET A 82 1.16 13.32 0.50
N ASN A 83 2.06 13.85 -0.32
CA ASN A 83 1.94 13.77 -1.78
C ASN A 83 2.05 12.31 -2.27
N LEU A 84 2.95 11.52 -1.69
CA LEU A 84 3.03 10.08 -1.95
C LEU A 84 1.74 9.37 -1.50
N PHE A 85 1.19 9.76 -0.36
CA PHE A 85 -0.06 9.17 0.15
C PHE A 85 -1.25 9.47 -0.76
N ARG A 86 -1.41 10.71 -1.24
CA ARG A 86 -2.46 11.08 -2.22
C ARG A 86 -2.36 10.27 -3.50
N ARG A 87 -1.14 10.04 -4.00
CA ARG A 87 -0.92 9.14 -5.14
C ARG A 87 -1.31 7.71 -4.82
N THR A 88 -1.00 7.22 -3.62
CA THR A 88 -1.36 5.87 -3.18
C THR A 88 -2.87 5.68 -3.11
N ILE A 89 -3.62 6.69 -2.64
CA ILE A 89 -5.10 6.70 -2.68
C ILE A 89 -5.60 6.57 -4.12
N ARG A 90 -5.06 7.34 -5.05
CA ARG A 90 -5.41 7.26 -6.48
C ARG A 90 -5.13 5.87 -7.04
N THR A 91 -3.97 5.30 -6.75
CA THR A 91 -3.61 3.93 -7.17
C THR A 91 -4.59 2.90 -6.62
N ALA A 92 -4.98 3.02 -5.34
CA ALA A 92 -5.97 2.14 -4.72
C ALA A 92 -7.33 2.22 -5.44
N GLN A 93 -7.81 3.43 -5.74
CA GLN A 93 -9.04 3.64 -6.50
C GLN A 93 -8.96 3.04 -7.90
N MET A 94 -7.85 3.24 -8.60
CA MET A 94 -7.62 2.68 -9.94
C MET A 94 -7.65 1.14 -9.94
N LEU A 95 -7.15 0.51 -8.87
CA LEU A 95 -7.10 -0.95 -8.72
C LEU A 95 -8.34 -1.55 -8.02
N ASP A 96 -9.34 -0.75 -7.70
CA ASP A 96 -10.54 -1.14 -6.96
C ASP A 96 -10.18 -1.74 -5.57
N ALA A 97 -9.07 -1.31 -4.95
CA ALA A 97 -8.62 -1.75 -3.64
C ALA A 97 -9.31 -0.95 -2.53
N GLY A 98 -9.96 -1.65 -1.60
CA GLY A 98 -10.67 -1.02 -0.49
C GLY A 98 -9.81 -0.70 0.73
N MET A 99 -8.54 -1.10 0.74
CA MET A 99 -7.63 -0.92 1.88
C MET A 99 -6.26 -0.41 1.44
N ILE A 100 -5.66 0.43 2.28
CA ILE A 100 -4.25 0.82 2.19
C ILE A 100 -3.58 0.51 3.53
N ARG A 101 -2.51 -0.29 3.51
CA ARG A 101 -1.68 -0.52 4.69
C ARG A 101 -0.76 0.67 4.90
N ILE A 102 -0.66 1.10 6.17
CA ILE A 102 0.21 2.18 6.64
C ILE A 102 1.01 1.75 7.87
N PHE A 103 2.03 2.53 8.23
CA PHE A 103 2.87 2.39 9.42
C PHE A 103 2.85 3.68 10.26
N SER A 104 3.56 3.71 11.40
CA SER A 104 3.51 4.82 12.36
C SER A 104 4.81 5.61 12.51
N PHE A 105 5.61 5.68 11.49
CA PHE A 105 6.86 6.44 11.38
C PHE A 105 8.05 5.83 12.14
N TYR A 106 9.25 6.26 11.77
CA TYR A 106 10.50 5.90 12.45
C TYR A 106 11.05 7.11 13.22
N GLY A 107 11.67 6.86 14.37
CA GLY A 107 12.58 7.83 14.97
C GLY A 107 13.89 7.92 14.17
N SER A 108 14.55 9.06 14.15
CA SER A 108 15.97 9.17 13.79
C SER A 108 16.85 8.90 15.04
N ASP A 109 18.17 8.70 14.84
CA ASP A 109 19.11 8.44 15.93
C ASP A 109 19.11 9.56 17.01
N ASP A 110 18.76 10.78 16.61
CA ASP A 110 18.67 11.95 17.49
C ASP A 110 17.25 12.22 18.02
N THR A 111 16.27 11.37 17.65
CA THR A 111 14.85 11.60 17.96
C THR A 111 14.48 10.90 19.26
N ASP A 112 14.04 11.67 20.26
CA ASP A 112 13.38 11.13 21.44
C ASP A 112 11.98 10.65 21.07
N ILE A 113 11.84 9.34 20.84
CA ILE A 113 10.59 8.69 20.40
C ILE A 113 9.45 8.95 21.40
N GLU A 114 9.75 9.05 22.71
CA GLU A 114 8.74 9.31 23.72
C GLU A 114 8.07 10.70 23.54
N ASN A 115 8.82 11.66 22.99
CA ASN A 115 8.31 12.99 22.69
C ASN A 115 7.63 13.11 21.30
N CYS A 116 7.65 12.07 20.47
CA CYS A 116 7.06 12.12 19.13
C CYS A 116 5.57 11.72 19.07
N GLN A 117 4.99 11.24 20.15
CA GLN A 117 3.64 10.68 20.17
C GLN A 117 2.60 11.65 19.59
N GLU A 118 2.63 12.92 19.99
CA GLU A 118 1.66 13.93 19.51
C GLU A 118 1.80 14.14 17.99
N GLU A 119 3.03 14.21 17.49
CA GLU A 119 3.28 14.39 16.05
C GLU A 119 2.86 13.16 15.24
N VAL A 120 3.12 11.95 15.74
CA VAL A 120 2.63 10.70 15.12
C VAL A 120 1.10 10.70 15.04
N ILE A 121 0.42 11.03 16.13
CA ILE A 121 -1.05 11.13 16.18
C ILE A 121 -1.54 12.16 15.15
N ARG A 122 -0.93 13.34 15.11
CA ARG A 122 -1.28 14.40 14.16
C ARG A 122 -1.16 13.94 12.71
N ARG A 123 -0.07 13.24 12.36
CA ARG A 123 0.15 12.72 11.00
C ARG A 123 -0.83 11.60 10.65
N LEU A 124 -1.10 10.68 11.56
CA LEU A 124 -2.09 9.61 11.35
C LEU A 124 -3.51 10.19 11.20
N GLN A 125 -3.84 11.24 11.95
CA GLN A 125 -5.09 11.98 11.77
C GLN A 125 -5.18 12.62 10.39
N ALA A 126 -4.08 13.23 9.89
CA ALA A 126 -4.04 13.79 8.55
C ALA A 126 -4.27 12.73 7.46
N PHE A 127 -3.71 11.53 7.60
CA PHE A 127 -4.01 10.41 6.70
C PHE A 127 -5.49 10.01 6.77
N SER A 128 -6.05 9.95 7.97
CA SER A 128 -7.47 9.59 8.16
C SER A 128 -8.41 10.62 7.54
N GLU A 129 -8.08 11.92 7.62
CA GLU A 129 -8.85 12.98 6.96
C GLU A 129 -8.79 12.86 5.43
N GLU A 130 -7.60 12.60 4.87
CA GLU A 130 -7.38 12.52 3.43
C GLU A 130 -8.19 11.39 2.76
N VAL A 131 -8.44 10.27 3.46
CA VAL A 131 -9.24 9.16 2.90
C VAL A 131 -10.74 9.30 3.12
N LYS A 132 -11.21 10.33 3.82
CA LYS A 132 -12.64 10.53 4.04
C LYS A 132 -13.40 10.66 2.72
N GLY A 133 -14.50 9.93 2.60
CA GLY A 133 -15.33 9.93 1.40
C GLY A 133 -14.77 9.14 0.20
N THR A 134 -13.58 8.56 0.30
CA THR A 134 -12.98 7.75 -0.77
C THR A 134 -13.45 6.30 -0.79
N GLY A 135 -14.03 5.81 0.30
CA GLY A 135 -14.37 4.39 0.49
C GLY A 135 -13.17 3.51 0.88
N ILE A 136 -11.98 4.10 1.08
CA ILE A 136 -10.75 3.38 1.45
C ILE A 136 -10.63 3.33 2.97
N CYS A 137 -10.30 2.16 3.50
CA CYS A 137 -9.96 1.92 4.90
C CYS A 137 -8.44 1.89 5.06
N LEU A 138 -7.91 2.63 6.03
CA LEU A 138 -6.51 2.49 6.44
C LEU A 138 -6.37 1.31 7.40
N VAL A 139 -5.42 0.44 7.13
CA VAL A 139 -5.04 -0.66 8.02
C VAL A 139 -3.61 -0.44 8.49
N HIS A 140 -3.37 -0.59 9.78
CA HIS A 140 -2.08 -0.31 10.39
C HIS A 140 -1.32 -1.60 10.65
N GLU A 141 -0.08 -1.65 10.18
CA GLU A 141 0.89 -2.69 10.52
C GLU A 141 1.89 -2.10 11.53
N ASN A 142 2.03 -2.76 12.67
CA ASN A 142 3.07 -2.41 13.64
C ASN A 142 4.40 -3.07 13.22
N GLU A 143 5.48 -2.32 13.33
CA GLU A 143 6.83 -2.78 12.97
C GLU A 143 7.83 -2.34 14.04
#